data_6710f4be37b130a08a3e78641961748e
#
_entry.id   6710f4be37b130a08a3e78641961748e
#
_cell.length_a   1.000
_cell.length_b   1.000
_cell.length_c   1.000
_cell.angle_alpha   90.00
_cell.angle_beta   90.00
_cell.angle_gamma   90.00
#
_symmetry.space_group_name_H-M   'P 1'
#
loop_
_entity.id
_entity.type
_entity.pdbx_description
1 polymer ?
#
loop_
_entity_poly.entity_id
_entity_poly.type
_entity_poly.pdbx_seq_one_letter_code
_entity_poly.pdbx_strand_id
1 'polypeptide(L)'
;IALAVMILIGIVLSTWWYAYIYIYHQEMASYVFHKESSSWSNHNVRSWYYYWQFFLETGVWSLLTLTTLLVPFWKKRVESSKEYLFCLSWMLLILFFLSLLPEKKTRYLLPILLPAALTMGHLFVYWIRQAKQKMPQLKDRVLYRINAYLIVVAALALPIALYLFMYREGRMGTGMFVWLVVLFLTVAVWLFRSAFKLQPFSFLMGIVALFAVAELFVMPYIGSFVSNSDPKSISATRENPELQPLPFYHSKDEVLRIELVY
;
A
#
# COMPACT_ATOMS: atom_id res chain seq x y z
N ILE A 1 13.84 27.32 -19.67
CA ILE A 1 15.21 26.87 -19.98
C ILE A 1 15.63 25.79 -18.97
N ALA A 2 15.62 26.03 -17.65
CA ALA A 2 16.07 25.06 -16.66
C ALA A 2 15.33 23.71 -16.74
N LEU A 3 14.00 23.71 -16.88
CA LEU A 3 13.20 22.48 -17.03
C LEU A 3 13.58 21.69 -18.29
N ALA A 4 13.79 22.37 -19.41
CA ALA A 4 14.19 21.71 -20.65
C ALA A 4 15.59 21.07 -20.54
N VAL A 5 16.52 21.74 -19.88
CA VAL A 5 17.87 21.20 -19.59
C VAL A 5 17.78 19.98 -18.67
N MET A 6 16.97 20.03 -17.60
CA MET A 6 16.76 18.88 -16.70
C MET A 6 16.16 17.68 -17.45
N ILE A 7 15.17 17.90 -18.32
CA ILE A 7 14.58 16.84 -19.14
C ILE A 7 15.62 16.24 -20.09
N LEU A 8 16.40 17.09 -20.78
CA LEU A 8 17.44 16.63 -21.69
C LEU A 8 18.50 15.79 -20.96
N ILE A 9 18.99 16.26 -19.83
CA ILE A 9 19.95 15.51 -19.00
C ILE A 9 19.34 14.19 -18.54
N GLY A 10 18.09 14.19 -18.09
CA GLY A 10 17.38 12.99 -17.67
C GLY A 10 17.26 11.97 -18.81
N ILE A 11 16.91 12.40 -20.02
CA ILE A 11 16.87 11.53 -21.20
C ILE A 11 18.25 10.96 -21.50
N VAL A 12 19.29 11.79 -21.56
CA VAL A 12 20.66 11.34 -21.84
C VAL A 12 21.12 10.33 -20.80
N LEU A 13 20.95 10.61 -19.51
CA LEU A 13 21.35 9.71 -18.44
C LEU A 13 20.54 8.42 -18.38
N SER A 14 19.29 8.42 -18.81
CA SER A 14 18.46 7.22 -18.82
C SER A 14 18.65 6.36 -20.08
N THR A 15 19.01 6.96 -21.21
CA THR A 15 19.11 6.24 -22.50
C THR A 15 20.53 5.77 -22.84
N TRP A 16 21.58 6.37 -22.28
CA TRP A 16 22.97 6.03 -22.62
C TRP A 16 23.29 4.55 -22.40
N TRP A 17 22.77 3.95 -21.33
CA TRP A 17 22.99 2.54 -21.02
C TRP A 17 22.35 1.62 -22.05
N TYR A 18 21.14 1.93 -22.47
CA TYR A 18 20.46 1.17 -23.55
C TYR A 18 21.17 1.30 -24.85
N ALA A 19 21.66 2.50 -25.21
CA ALA A 19 22.48 2.74 -26.41
C ALA A 19 23.78 1.94 -26.34
N TYR A 20 24.46 1.93 -25.20
CA TYR A 20 25.68 1.16 -25.00
C TYR A 20 25.47 -0.35 -25.24
N ILE A 21 24.45 -0.93 -24.56
CA ILE A 21 24.14 -2.36 -24.71
C ILE A 21 23.75 -2.68 -26.19
N TYR A 22 22.96 -1.82 -26.81
CA TYR A 22 22.51 -2.02 -28.18
C TYR A 22 23.70 -2.00 -29.18
N ILE A 23 24.70 -1.16 -28.95
CA ILE A 23 25.89 -1.05 -29.83
C ILE A 23 26.85 -2.22 -29.60
N TYR A 24 27.13 -2.59 -28.34
CA TYR A 24 28.19 -3.54 -28.01
C TYR A 24 27.71 -4.97 -27.79
N HIS A 25 26.41 -5.18 -27.46
CA HIS A 25 25.81 -6.47 -27.14
C HIS A 25 24.45 -6.66 -27.80
N GLN A 26 24.38 -6.47 -29.11
CA GLN A 26 23.12 -6.43 -29.88
C GLN A 26 22.26 -7.69 -29.71
N GLU A 27 22.86 -8.89 -29.68
CA GLU A 27 22.11 -10.15 -29.48
C GLU A 27 21.43 -10.18 -28.09
N MET A 28 22.17 -9.80 -27.04
CA MET A 28 21.65 -9.73 -25.68
C MET A 28 20.55 -8.65 -25.56
N ALA A 29 20.77 -7.49 -26.19
CA ALA A 29 19.78 -6.42 -26.22
C ALA A 29 18.46 -6.86 -26.86
N SER A 30 18.54 -7.53 -28.02
CA SER A 30 17.35 -8.04 -28.71
C SER A 30 16.65 -9.12 -27.91
N TYR A 31 17.39 -10.06 -27.33
CA TYR A 31 16.82 -11.09 -26.45
C TYR A 31 16.06 -10.49 -25.26
N VAL A 32 16.68 -9.56 -24.51
CA VAL A 32 16.07 -8.89 -23.35
C VAL A 32 14.86 -8.09 -23.80
N PHE A 33 14.95 -7.34 -24.90
CA PHE A 33 13.83 -6.56 -25.42
C PHE A 33 12.63 -7.45 -25.79
N HIS A 34 12.86 -8.55 -26.50
CA HIS A 34 11.81 -9.50 -26.85
C HIS A 34 11.21 -10.18 -25.62
N LYS A 35 12.04 -10.58 -24.66
CA LYS A 35 11.59 -11.19 -23.41
C LYS A 35 10.73 -10.24 -22.60
N GLU A 36 11.19 -9.00 -22.41
CA GLU A 36 10.45 -7.99 -21.63
C GLU A 36 9.15 -7.59 -22.36
N SER A 37 9.21 -7.32 -23.67
CA SER A 37 8.01 -6.93 -24.42
C SER A 37 6.96 -8.05 -24.47
N SER A 38 7.37 -9.30 -24.61
CA SER A 38 6.46 -10.45 -24.54
C SER A 38 5.89 -10.65 -23.14
N SER A 39 6.69 -10.43 -22.10
CA SER A 39 6.23 -10.46 -20.71
C SER A 39 5.18 -9.39 -20.45
N TRP A 40 5.41 -8.16 -20.89
CA TRP A 40 4.46 -7.05 -20.72
C TRP A 40 3.13 -7.27 -21.44
N SER A 41 3.15 -7.97 -22.57
CA SER A 41 1.96 -8.22 -23.39
C SER A 41 1.17 -9.46 -22.97
N ASN A 42 1.84 -10.46 -22.38
CA ASN A 42 1.23 -11.79 -22.17
C ASN A 42 1.19 -12.22 -20.69
N HIS A 43 1.94 -11.54 -19.79
CA HIS A 43 2.01 -11.93 -18.39
C HIS A 43 1.27 -10.93 -17.49
N ASN A 44 0.39 -11.43 -16.62
CA ASN A 44 -0.41 -10.63 -15.68
C ASN A 44 -1.22 -9.49 -16.34
N VAL A 45 -1.72 -9.72 -17.56
CA VAL A 45 -2.58 -8.75 -18.24
C VAL A 45 -3.90 -8.63 -17.49
N ARG A 46 -4.25 -7.43 -17.08
CA ARG A 46 -5.48 -7.11 -16.35
C ARG A 46 -6.17 -5.91 -16.99
N SER A 47 -7.44 -5.74 -16.67
CA SER A 47 -8.25 -4.61 -17.16
C SER A 47 -7.63 -3.26 -16.80
N TRP A 48 -7.85 -2.22 -17.63
CA TRP A 48 -7.31 -0.88 -17.42
C TRP A 48 -7.66 -0.28 -16.05
N TYR A 49 -8.83 -0.62 -15.50
CA TYR A 49 -9.31 -0.13 -14.20
C TYR A 49 -8.71 -0.90 -13.00
N TYR A 50 -7.87 -1.90 -13.21
CA TYR A 50 -7.29 -2.72 -12.14
C TYR A 50 -6.66 -1.88 -11.03
N TYR A 51 -5.89 -0.86 -11.37
CA TYR A 51 -5.22 -0.02 -10.37
C TYR A 51 -6.14 0.96 -9.65
N TRP A 52 -7.38 1.16 -10.09
CA TRP A 52 -8.34 2.01 -9.39
C TRP A 52 -8.81 1.40 -8.07
N GLN A 53 -8.63 0.10 -7.90
CA GLN A 53 -8.79 -0.56 -6.60
C GLN A 53 -7.83 -0.03 -5.53
N PHE A 54 -6.77 0.72 -5.91
CA PHE A 54 -5.90 1.44 -4.99
C PHE A 54 -6.67 2.17 -3.90
N PHE A 55 -7.75 2.83 -4.25
CA PHE A 55 -8.59 3.53 -3.28
C PHE A 55 -9.25 2.61 -2.24
N LEU A 56 -9.37 1.32 -2.51
CA LEU A 56 -9.87 0.31 -1.58
C LEU A 56 -8.72 -0.41 -0.87
N GLU A 57 -7.60 -0.62 -1.56
CA GLU A 57 -6.41 -1.31 -1.04
C GLU A 57 -5.64 -0.49 0.00
N THR A 58 -5.85 0.83 0.06
CA THR A 58 -5.28 1.67 1.12
C THR A 58 -5.85 1.35 2.52
N GLY A 59 -6.72 0.35 2.64
CA GLY A 59 -7.23 -0.16 3.91
C GLY A 59 -7.98 0.90 4.70
N VAL A 60 -7.59 1.16 5.93
CA VAL A 60 -8.25 2.17 6.80
C VAL A 60 -8.15 3.60 6.25
N TRP A 61 -7.24 3.86 5.31
CA TRP A 61 -7.08 5.14 4.63
C TRP A 61 -7.98 5.30 3.40
N SER A 62 -8.69 4.24 2.96
CA SER A 62 -9.48 4.22 1.73
C SER A 62 -10.47 5.38 1.65
N LEU A 63 -11.27 5.57 2.70
CA LEU A 63 -12.26 6.65 2.71
C LEU A 63 -11.58 8.04 2.75
N LEU A 64 -10.48 8.17 3.51
CA LEU A 64 -9.71 9.41 3.54
C LEU A 64 -9.15 9.74 2.16
N THR A 65 -8.57 8.75 1.48
CA THR A 65 -8.05 8.91 0.12
C THR A 65 -9.16 9.28 -0.87
N LEU A 66 -10.32 8.62 -0.80
CA LEU A 66 -11.48 8.99 -1.61
C LEU A 66 -11.99 10.41 -1.32
N THR A 67 -11.98 10.84 -0.06
CA THR A 67 -12.41 12.22 0.26
C THR A 67 -11.47 13.27 -0.30
N THR A 68 -10.19 12.93 -0.56
CA THR A 68 -9.26 13.86 -1.20
C THR A 68 -9.67 14.20 -2.64
N LEU A 69 -10.45 13.35 -3.31
CA LEU A 69 -10.93 13.60 -4.68
C LEU A 69 -12.01 14.68 -4.75
N LEU A 70 -12.57 15.13 -3.63
CA LEU A 70 -13.58 16.18 -3.57
C LEU A 70 -12.98 17.58 -3.82
N VAL A 71 -12.33 17.75 -4.97
CA VAL A 71 -11.56 18.96 -5.34
C VAL A 71 -12.37 20.26 -5.18
N PRO A 72 -13.65 20.38 -5.62
CA PRO A 72 -14.41 21.61 -5.45
C PRO A 72 -14.63 22.00 -3.99
N PHE A 73 -14.67 21.00 -3.11
CA PHE A 73 -14.80 21.19 -1.67
C PHE A 73 -13.47 21.65 -1.05
N TRP A 74 -12.36 20.95 -1.36
CA TRP A 74 -11.06 21.17 -0.72
C TRP A 74 -10.31 22.39 -1.24
N LYS A 75 -10.36 22.68 -2.54
CA LYS A 75 -9.66 23.81 -3.15
C LYS A 75 -9.90 25.16 -2.46
N LYS A 76 -11.10 25.35 -1.89
CA LYS A 76 -11.47 26.58 -1.17
C LYS A 76 -11.14 26.55 0.33
N ARG A 77 -10.71 25.41 0.87
CA ARG A 77 -10.56 25.18 2.30
C ARG A 77 -9.12 24.95 2.73
N VAL A 78 -8.35 24.21 1.93
CA VAL A 78 -6.92 24.02 2.21
C VAL A 78 -6.17 25.32 1.95
N GLU A 79 -5.22 25.65 2.85
CA GLU A 79 -4.42 26.87 2.74
C GLU A 79 -3.53 26.86 1.50
N SER A 80 -2.85 25.74 1.27
CA SER A 80 -1.95 25.50 0.14
C SER A 80 -2.69 24.75 -0.98
N SER A 81 -3.66 25.42 -1.60
CA SER A 81 -4.46 24.76 -2.64
C SER A 81 -3.67 24.35 -3.89
N LYS A 82 -2.57 25.05 -4.19
CA LYS A 82 -1.68 24.72 -5.32
C LYS A 82 -0.92 23.41 -5.04
N GLU A 83 -0.35 23.28 -3.87
CA GLU A 83 0.39 22.10 -3.41
C GLU A 83 -0.56 20.88 -3.30
N TYR A 84 -1.75 21.08 -2.76
CA TYR A 84 -2.78 20.05 -2.73
C TYR A 84 -3.13 19.56 -4.14
N LEU A 85 -3.40 20.48 -5.09
CA LEU A 85 -3.71 20.12 -6.47
C LEU A 85 -2.52 19.47 -7.17
N PHE A 86 -1.30 19.89 -6.88
CA PHE A 86 -0.09 19.27 -7.41
C PHE A 86 0.03 17.80 -6.94
N CYS A 87 -0.08 17.55 -5.64
CA CYS A 87 -0.02 16.19 -5.09
C CYS A 87 -1.15 15.30 -5.64
N LEU A 88 -2.37 15.84 -5.73
CA LEU A 88 -3.51 15.13 -6.30
C LEU A 88 -3.28 14.81 -7.78
N SER A 89 -2.83 15.78 -8.57
CA SER A 89 -2.52 15.58 -9.99
C SER A 89 -1.41 14.55 -10.17
N TRP A 90 -0.38 14.59 -9.36
CA TRP A 90 0.71 13.62 -9.35
C TRP A 90 0.18 12.20 -9.09
N MET A 91 -0.63 12.01 -8.04
CA MET A 91 -1.27 10.74 -7.73
C MET A 91 -2.10 10.22 -8.91
N LEU A 92 -2.97 11.06 -9.48
CA LEU A 92 -3.86 10.68 -10.57
C LEU A 92 -3.11 10.41 -11.89
N LEU A 93 -2.03 11.15 -12.16
CA LEU A 93 -1.19 10.93 -13.35
C LEU A 93 -0.48 9.57 -13.26
N ILE A 94 0.13 9.22 -12.13
CA ILE A 94 0.73 7.89 -11.97
C ILE A 94 -0.32 6.81 -12.15
N LEU A 95 -1.50 6.96 -11.52
CA LEU A 95 -2.59 5.99 -11.65
C LEU A 95 -3.05 5.84 -13.11
N PHE A 96 -3.15 6.94 -13.84
CA PHE A 96 -3.50 6.96 -15.25
C PHE A 96 -2.44 6.24 -16.10
N PHE A 97 -1.15 6.57 -15.95
CA PHE A 97 -0.09 5.92 -16.70
C PHE A 97 0.01 4.41 -16.40
N LEU A 98 -0.09 4.01 -15.14
CA LEU A 98 -0.12 2.61 -14.77
C LEU A 98 -1.35 1.89 -15.37
N SER A 99 -2.48 2.58 -15.50
CA SER A 99 -3.68 2.00 -16.11
C SER A 99 -3.51 1.70 -17.60
N LEU A 100 -2.64 2.43 -18.30
CA LEU A 100 -2.33 2.20 -19.72
C LEU A 100 -1.44 0.97 -19.95
N LEU A 101 -0.61 0.60 -18.98
CA LEU A 101 0.27 -0.56 -19.12
C LEU A 101 -0.56 -1.86 -19.14
N PRO A 102 -0.31 -2.80 -20.07
CA PRO A 102 -1.01 -4.08 -20.10
C PRO A 102 -0.72 -4.94 -18.87
N GLU A 103 0.55 -5.08 -18.51
CA GLU A 103 0.99 -5.82 -17.32
C GLU A 103 0.62 -5.06 -16.04
N LYS A 104 -0.02 -5.76 -15.10
CA LYS A 104 -0.45 -5.21 -13.82
C LYS A 104 0.21 -5.94 -12.66
N LYS A 105 0.98 -5.22 -11.86
CA LYS A 105 1.56 -5.72 -10.60
C LYS A 105 1.24 -4.75 -9.47
N THR A 106 0.73 -5.23 -8.36
CA THR A 106 0.34 -4.40 -7.19
C THR A 106 1.51 -3.54 -6.69
N ARG A 107 2.74 -4.05 -6.75
CA ARG A 107 3.94 -3.30 -6.35
C ARG A 107 4.17 -1.99 -7.11
N TYR A 108 3.60 -1.85 -8.31
CA TYR A 108 3.70 -0.60 -9.09
C TYR A 108 2.89 0.55 -8.49
N LEU A 109 2.01 0.26 -7.51
CA LEU A 109 1.28 1.27 -6.76
C LEU A 109 2.11 1.96 -5.66
N LEU A 110 3.29 1.43 -5.29
CA LEU A 110 4.12 2.01 -4.24
C LEU A 110 4.44 3.51 -4.44
N PRO A 111 4.80 3.98 -5.65
CA PRO A 111 5.07 5.40 -5.87
C PRO A 111 3.87 6.32 -5.63
N ILE A 112 2.63 5.79 -5.71
CA ILE A 112 1.40 6.57 -5.48
C ILE A 112 1.20 6.87 -4.00
N LEU A 113 1.75 6.06 -3.10
CA LEU A 113 1.56 6.23 -1.65
C LEU A 113 2.08 7.58 -1.17
N LEU A 114 3.19 8.07 -1.73
CA LEU A 114 3.75 9.36 -1.33
C LEU A 114 2.81 10.53 -1.64
N PRO A 115 2.38 10.78 -2.89
CA PRO A 115 1.45 11.85 -3.18
C PRO A 115 0.09 11.66 -2.50
N ALA A 116 -0.39 10.42 -2.31
CA ALA A 116 -1.61 10.14 -1.55
C ALA A 116 -1.47 10.58 -0.09
N ALA A 117 -0.37 10.23 0.58
CA ALA A 117 -0.09 10.63 1.96
C ALA A 117 -0.01 12.16 2.10
N LEU A 118 0.67 12.85 1.18
CA LEU A 118 0.74 14.31 1.17
C LEU A 118 -0.64 14.94 0.98
N THR A 119 -1.46 14.40 0.07
CA THR A 119 -2.81 14.89 -0.18
C THR A 119 -3.70 14.71 1.06
N MET A 120 -3.65 13.55 1.72
CA MET A 120 -4.35 13.32 3.00
C MET A 120 -3.80 14.24 4.12
N GLY A 121 -2.50 14.51 4.13
CA GLY A 121 -1.88 15.44 5.07
C GLY A 121 -2.51 16.84 5.01
N HIS A 122 -2.82 17.35 3.83
CA HIS A 122 -3.54 18.64 3.67
C HIS A 122 -4.92 18.63 4.33
N LEU A 123 -5.65 17.50 4.27
CA LEU A 123 -6.93 17.33 4.95
C LEU A 123 -6.78 17.37 6.47
N PHE A 124 -5.80 16.62 7.00
CA PHE A 124 -5.55 16.60 8.44
C PHE A 124 -5.13 17.96 8.97
N VAL A 125 -4.25 18.67 8.27
CA VAL A 125 -3.84 20.05 8.65
C VAL A 125 -5.05 20.96 8.68
N TYR A 126 -5.91 20.90 7.68
CA TYR A 126 -7.17 21.66 7.66
C TYR A 126 -8.05 21.32 8.86
N TRP A 127 -8.31 20.03 9.13
CA TRP A 127 -9.15 19.62 10.24
C TRP A 127 -8.56 20.01 11.60
N ILE A 128 -7.23 19.89 11.78
CA ILE A 128 -6.55 20.29 13.02
C ILE A 128 -6.75 21.80 13.27
N ARG A 129 -6.67 22.61 12.23
CA ARG A 129 -6.91 24.07 12.35
C ARG A 129 -8.38 24.37 12.68
N GLN A 130 -9.31 23.73 11.99
CA GLN A 130 -10.74 23.90 12.26
C GLN A 130 -11.17 23.38 13.64
N ALA A 131 -10.48 22.39 14.17
CA ALA A 131 -10.75 21.86 15.51
C ALA A 131 -10.55 22.91 16.60
N LYS A 132 -9.60 23.86 16.43
CA LYS A 132 -9.42 24.98 17.35
C LYS A 132 -10.67 25.85 17.48
N GLN A 133 -11.49 25.90 16.43
CA GLN A 133 -12.77 26.61 16.36
C GLN A 133 -13.99 25.66 16.52
N LYS A 134 -13.78 24.45 17.04
CA LYS A 134 -14.81 23.39 17.21
C LYS A 134 -15.53 23.03 15.89
N MET A 135 -14.85 23.18 14.76
CA MET A 135 -15.39 22.91 13.41
C MET A 135 -16.78 23.59 13.21
N PRO A 136 -16.83 24.90 13.01
CA PRO A 136 -18.08 25.66 12.98
C PRO A 136 -18.99 25.24 11.82
N GLN A 137 -18.41 24.79 10.69
CA GLN A 137 -19.18 24.37 9.50
C GLN A 137 -19.68 22.93 9.67
N LEU A 138 -21.00 22.74 9.53
CA LEU A 138 -21.63 21.43 9.64
C LEU A 138 -21.05 20.41 8.67
N LYS A 139 -20.79 20.82 7.41
CA LYS A 139 -20.23 19.94 6.36
C LYS A 139 -18.85 19.38 6.74
N ASP A 140 -17.99 20.20 7.31
CA ASP A 140 -16.65 19.78 7.73
C ASP A 140 -16.72 18.80 8.91
N ARG A 141 -17.60 19.07 9.86
CA ARG A 141 -17.85 18.19 11.01
C ARG A 141 -18.40 16.84 10.59
N VAL A 142 -19.38 16.83 9.67
CA VAL A 142 -19.97 15.60 9.16
C VAL A 142 -18.93 14.78 8.39
N LEU A 143 -18.17 15.40 7.48
CA LEU A 143 -17.15 14.71 6.70
C LEU A 143 -16.05 14.12 7.60
N TYR A 144 -15.56 14.88 8.58
CA TYR A 144 -14.61 14.37 9.56
C TYR A 144 -15.17 13.18 10.34
N ARG A 145 -16.41 13.29 10.88
CA ARG A 145 -17.04 12.23 11.66
C ARG A 145 -17.28 10.95 10.85
N ILE A 146 -17.72 11.06 9.61
CA ILE A 146 -17.90 9.88 8.74
C ILE A 146 -16.60 9.13 8.60
N ASN A 147 -15.51 9.81 8.24
CA ASN A 147 -14.19 9.20 8.13
C ASN A 147 -13.74 8.59 9.48
N ALA A 148 -13.91 9.34 10.55
CA ALA A 148 -13.47 8.90 11.87
C ALA A 148 -14.24 7.69 12.40
N TYR A 149 -15.55 7.67 12.29
CA TYR A 149 -16.36 6.53 12.77
C TYR A 149 -16.15 5.27 11.94
N LEU A 150 -15.88 5.37 10.63
CA LEU A 150 -15.52 4.21 9.83
C LEU A 150 -14.20 3.57 10.30
N ILE A 151 -13.23 4.38 10.66
CA ILE A 151 -11.97 3.86 11.22
C ILE A 151 -12.20 3.23 12.60
N VAL A 152 -13.08 3.81 13.43
CA VAL A 152 -13.48 3.20 14.72
C VAL A 152 -14.13 1.83 14.49
N VAL A 153 -15.04 1.73 13.52
CA VAL A 153 -15.69 0.45 13.19
C VAL A 153 -14.65 -0.57 12.70
N ALA A 154 -13.70 -0.15 11.86
CA ALA A 154 -12.59 -1.01 11.43
C ALA A 154 -11.74 -1.48 12.63
N ALA A 155 -11.42 -0.59 13.57
CA ALA A 155 -10.66 -0.93 14.77
C ALA A 155 -11.41 -1.93 15.67
N LEU A 156 -12.75 -1.81 15.76
CA LEU A 156 -13.59 -2.76 16.51
C LEU A 156 -13.76 -4.11 15.79
N ALA A 157 -13.64 -4.13 14.47
CA ALA A 157 -13.68 -5.37 13.70
C ALA A 157 -12.40 -6.23 13.84
N LEU A 158 -11.25 -5.61 14.18
CA LEU A 158 -9.97 -6.34 14.31
C LEU A 158 -10.00 -7.43 15.40
N PRO A 159 -10.52 -7.22 16.63
CA PRO A 159 -10.66 -8.30 17.61
C PRO A 159 -11.53 -9.47 17.12
N ILE A 160 -12.58 -9.16 16.35
CA ILE A 160 -13.46 -10.19 15.78
C ILE A 160 -12.69 -10.99 14.71
N ALA A 161 -11.95 -10.31 13.85
CA ALA A 161 -11.10 -10.96 12.85
C ALA A 161 -10.02 -11.84 13.51
N LEU A 162 -9.36 -11.36 14.56
CA LEU A 162 -8.39 -12.14 15.34
C LEU A 162 -9.02 -13.39 15.95
N TYR A 163 -10.23 -13.29 16.48
CA TYR A 163 -10.96 -14.44 16.99
C TYR A 163 -11.21 -15.47 15.90
N LEU A 164 -11.75 -15.06 14.76
CA LEU A 164 -12.19 -15.97 13.71
C LEU A 164 -11.00 -16.63 12.98
N PHE A 165 -9.93 -15.88 12.70
CA PHE A 165 -8.84 -16.35 11.83
C PHE A 165 -7.62 -16.89 12.60
N MET A 166 -7.44 -16.50 13.86
CA MET A 166 -6.25 -16.84 14.63
C MET A 166 -6.56 -17.67 15.86
N TYR A 167 -7.46 -17.20 16.72
CA TYR A 167 -7.73 -17.87 17.99
C TYR A 167 -8.53 -19.15 17.80
N ARG A 168 -9.63 -19.09 17.06
CA ARG A 168 -10.48 -20.27 16.77
C ARG A 168 -9.73 -21.37 16.07
N GLU A 169 -8.78 -21.03 15.20
CA GLU A 169 -7.93 -21.98 14.46
C GLU A 169 -6.74 -22.50 15.31
N GLY A 170 -6.65 -22.16 16.58
CA GLY A 170 -5.58 -22.60 17.47
C GLY A 170 -4.20 -22.02 17.17
N ARG A 171 -4.12 -20.98 16.33
CA ARG A 171 -2.86 -20.35 15.89
C ARG A 171 -2.31 -19.35 16.88
N MET A 172 -3.11 -18.95 17.86
CA MET A 172 -2.75 -17.97 18.88
C MET A 172 -3.17 -18.44 20.27
N GLY A 173 -2.25 -18.35 21.23
CA GLY A 173 -2.52 -18.69 22.61
C GLY A 173 -3.53 -17.74 23.27
N THR A 174 -4.33 -18.26 24.22
CA THR A 174 -5.40 -17.50 24.90
C THR A 174 -4.89 -16.20 25.55
N GLY A 175 -3.72 -16.25 26.22
CA GLY A 175 -3.16 -15.05 26.86
C GLY A 175 -2.85 -13.93 25.89
N MET A 176 -2.24 -14.26 24.74
CA MET A 176 -1.91 -13.29 23.68
C MET A 176 -3.17 -12.73 23.02
N PHE A 177 -4.16 -13.61 22.79
CA PHE A 177 -5.45 -13.18 22.24
C PHE A 177 -6.14 -12.16 23.15
N VAL A 178 -6.29 -12.46 24.43
CA VAL A 178 -6.92 -11.55 25.40
C VAL A 178 -6.17 -10.23 25.48
N TRP A 179 -4.85 -10.27 25.50
CA TRP A 179 -4.02 -9.06 25.55
C TRP A 179 -4.22 -8.17 24.31
N LEU A 180 -4.25 -8.75 23.12
CA LEU A 180 -4.51 -8.02 21.88
C LEU A 180 -5.92 -7.44 21.81
N VAL A 181 -6.93 -8.20 22.27
CA VAL A 181 -8.31 -7.68 22.36
C VAL A 181 -8.36 -6.44 23.24
N VAL A 182 -7.72 -6.48 24.43
CA VAL A 182 -7.65 -5.32 25.33
C VAL A 182 -6.96 -4.13 24.67
N LEU A 183 -5.84 -4.36 23.97
CA LEU A 183 -5.14 -3.29 23.25
C LEU A 183 -6.01 -2.67 22.16
N PHE A 184 -6.61 -3.49 21.27
CA PHE A 184 -7.45 -2.98 20.20
C PHE A 184 -8.68 -2.24 20.72
N LEU A 185 -9.33 -2.73 21.78
CA LEU A 185 -10.44 -2.04 22.41
C LEU A 185 -10.01 -0.72 23.04
N THR A 186 -8.84 -0.66 23.66
CA THR A 186 -8.29 0.58 24.22
C THR A 186 -8.05 1.62 23.11
N VAL A 187 -7.44 1.20 22.01
CA VAL A 187 -7.22 2.08 20.85
C VAL A 187 -8.56 2.50 20.21
N ALA A 188 -9.51 1.58 20.07
CA ALA A 188 -10.84 1.90 19.54
C ALA A 188 -11.59 2.93 20.40
N VAL A 189 -11.52 2.80 21.74
CA VAL A 189 -12.10 3.79 22.68
C VAL A 189 -11.37 5.14 22.55
N TRP A 190 -10.06 5.15 22.40
CA TRP A 190 -9.30 6.37 22.15
C TRP A 190 -9.72 7.03 20.84
N LEU A 191 -9.79 6.29 19.74
CA LEU A 191 -10.25 6.77 18.43
C LEU A 191 -11.68 7.32 18.51
N PHE A 192 -12.60 6.60 19.15
CA PHE A 192 -13.98 7.03 19.34
C PHE A 192 -14.07 8.35 20.12
N ARG A 193 -13.37 8.47 21.25
CA ARG A 193 -13.34 9.70 22.05
C ARG A 193 -12.77 10.88 21.25
N SER A 194 -11.72 10.65 20.47
CA SER A 194 -11.09 11.67 19.63
C SER A 194 -12.01 12.11 18.49
N ALA A 195 -12.74 11.17 17.87
CA ALA A 195 -13.77 11.45 16.87
C ALA A 195 -14.93 12.26 17.44
N PHE A 196 -15.45 11.85 18.60
CA PHE A 196 -16.56 12.52 19.26
C PHE A 196 -16.21 13.95 19.69
N LYS A 197 -15.03 14.12 20.29
CA LYS A 197 -14.52 15.43 20.76
C LYS A 197 -13.97 16.32 19.64
N LEU A 198 -14.00 15.89 18.38
CA LEU A 198 -13.43 16.61 17.23
C LEU A 198 -11.95 16.96 17.42
N GLN A 199 -11.14 15.98 17.77
CA GLN A 199 -9.71 16.11 18.02
C GLN A 199 -8.89 15.41 16.92
N PRO A 200 -8.71 15.99 15.73
CA PRO A 200 -8.09 15.30 14.58
C PRO A 200 -6.63 14.87 14.83
N PHE A 201 -5.85 15.64 15.57
CA PHE A 201 -4.48 15.26 15.90
C PHE A 201 -4.43 14.03 16.80
N SER A 202 -5.22 14.00 17.87
CA SER A 202 -5.35 12.83 18.76
C SER A 202 -5.89 11.61 18.01
N PHE A 203 -6.80 11.83 17.06
CA PHE A 203 -7.34 10.79 16.20
C PHE A 203 -6.26 10.22 15.27
N LEU A 204 -5.42 11.07 14.65
CA LEU A 204 -4.28 10.63 13.82
C LEU A 204 -3.30 9.77 14.64
N MET A 205 -2.97 10.20 15.86
CA MET A 205 -2.12 9.41 16.76
C MET A 205 -2.75 8.07 17.13
N GLY A 206 -4.07 8.02 17.32
CA GLY A 206 -4.81 6.77 17.53
C GLY A 206 -4.73 5.82 16.31
N ILE A 207 -4.76 6.34 15.08
CA ILE A 207 -4.57 5.53 13.88
C ILE A 207 -3.13 4.97 13.83
N VAL A 208 -2.12 5.80 14.12
CA VAL A 208 -0.73 5.35 14.18
C VAL A 208 -0.57 4.23 15.22
N ALA A 209 -1.18 4.39 16.40
CA ALA A 209 -1.17 3.36 17.44
C ALA A 209 -1.86 2.07 16.97
N LEU A 210 -2.98 2.17 16.24
CA LEU A 210 -3.69 1.03 15.68
C LEU A 210 -2.78 0.21 14.74
N PHE A 211 -2.09 0.90 13.83
CA PHE A 211 -1.13 0.27 12.93
C PHE A 211 0.06 -0.33 13.68
N ALA A 212 0.63 0.40 14.64
CA ALA A 212 1.73 -0.10 15.45
C ALA A 212 1.37 -1.39 16.19
N VAL A 213 0.17 -1.47 16.77
CA VAL A 213 -0.31 -2.70 17.41
C VAL A 213 -0.47 -3.83 16.39
N ALA A 214 -1.03 -3.55 15.21
CA ALA A 214 -1.21 -4.55 14.16
C ALA A 214 0.14 -5.06 13.64
N GLU A 215 1.06 -4.18 13.28
CA GLU A 215 2.38 -4.54 12.73
C GLU A 215 3.25 -5.30 13.75
N LEU A 216 3.35 -4.81 14.97
CA LEU A 216 4.25 -5.39 15.96
C LEU A 216 3.75 -6.72 16.53
N PHE A 217 2.43 -6.89 16.65
CA PHE A 217 1.87 -8.03 17.39
C PHE A 217 1.02 -8.98 16.54
N VAL A 218 0.44 -8.54 15.42
CA VAL A 218 -0.39 -9.41 14.56
C VAL A 218 0.39 -9.92 13.36
N MET A 219 1.19 -9.06 12.70
CA MET A 219 1.96 -9.44 11.52
C MET A 219 2.88 -10.65 11.71
N PRO A 220 3.58 -10.84 12.85
CA PRO A 220 4.39 -12.05 13.07
C PRO A 220 3.58 -13.36 12.95
N TYR A 221 2.32 -13.35 13.40
CA TYR A 221 1.44 -14.53 13.28
C TYR A 221 0.97 -14.74 11.84
N ILE A 222 0.67 -13.66 11.11
CA ILE A 222 0.28 -13.73 9.69
C ILE A 222 1.48 -14.19 8.84
N GLY A 223 2.68 -13.67 9.09
CA GLY A 223 3.90 -14.05 8.39
C GLY A 223 4.19 -15.55 8.45
N SER A 224 4.06 -16.15 9.64
CA SER A 224 4.23 -17.59 9.82
C SER A 224 3.18 -18.41 9.04
N PHE A 225 1.95 -17.90 8.94
CA PHE A 225 0.89 -18.55 8.19
C PHE A 225 1.13 -18.48 6.67
N VAL A 226 1.52 -17.32 6.16
CA VAL A 226 1.79 -17.14 4.73
C VAL A 226 2.99 -17.97 4.28
N SER A 227 4.06 -18.00 5.08
CA SER A 227 5.24 -18.81 4.75
C SER A 227 4.93 -20.31 4.74
N ASN A 228 4.12 -20.80 5.68
CA ASN A 228 3.74 -22.21 5.75
C ASN A 228 2.69 -22.63 4.70
N SER A 229 1.96 -21.69 4.12
CA SER A 229 0.91 -21.95 3.13
C SER A 229 1.38 -21.75 1.68
N ASP A 230 2.64 -21.36 1.45
CA ASP A 230 3.16 -21.23 0.09
C ASP A 230 3.42 -22.63 -0.50
N PRO A 231 2.53 -23.13 -1.39
CA PRO A 231 2.71 -24.45 -2.03
C PRO A 231 3.92 -24.50 -2.96
N LYS A 232 4.58 -23.35 -3.18
CA LYS A 232 5.79 -23.21 -3.98
C LYS A 232 7.04 -23.07 -3.11
N SER A 233 6.92 -23.20 -1.80
CA SER A 233 8.06 -23.16 -0.90
C SER A 233 8.92 -24.42 -1.12
N ILE A 234 10.13 -24.21 -1.61
CA ILE A 234 11.11 -25.28 -1.87
C ILE A 234 11.82 -25.68 -0.55
N SER A 235 11.75 -24.82 0.47
CA SER A 235 12.33 -25.13 1.78
C SER A 235 11.79 -26.41 2.38
N ALA A 236 10.49 -26.66 2.31
CA ALA A 236 9.88 -27.90 2.77
C ALA A 236 10.37 -29.13 2.01
N THR A 237 10.70 -29.01 0.72
CA THR A 237 11.27 -30.08 -0.09
C THR A 237 12.73 -30.35 0.29
N ARG A 238 13.49 -29.31 0.58
CA ARG A 238 14.90 -29.41 1.01
C ARG A 238 15.04 -29.99 2.41
N GLU A 239 14.09 -29.73 3.29
CA GLU A 239 14.08 -30.22 4.68
C GLU A 239 13.54 -31.67 4.78
N ASN A 240 12.95 -32.21 3.72
CA ASN A 240 12.45 -33.59 3.73
C ASN A 240 13.62 -34.57 3.66
N PRO A 241 13.85 -35.41 4.72
CA PRO A 241 14.95 -36.37 4.76
C PRO A 241 14.95 -37.40 3.63
N GLU A 242 13.77 -37.72 3.05
CA GLU A 242 13.66 -38.67 1.96
C GLU A 242 14.13 -38.09 0.62
N LEU A 243 14.09 -36.77 0.48
CA LEU A 243 14.45 -36.06 -0.75
C LEU A 243 15.87 -35.52 -0.73
N GLN A 244 16.48 -35.39 0.45
CA GLN A 244 17.86 -34.87 0.60
C GLN A 244 18.92 -35.62 -0.21
N PRO A 245 18.88 -36.98 -0.35
CA PRO A 245 19.89 -37.72 -1.13
C PRO A 245 19.64 -37.66 -2.63
N LEU A 246 18.53 -37.09 -3.09
CA LEU A 246 18.17 -37.08 -4.51
C LEU A 246 18.73 -35.84 -5.20
N PRO A 247 19.30 -35.97 -6.43
CA PRO A 247 19.73 -34.82 -7.20
C PRO A 247 18.51 -34.02 -7.69
N PHE A 248 18.54 -32.71 -7.47
CA PHE A 248 17.49 -31.82 -7.98
C PHE A 248 17.81 -31.41 -9.41
N TYR A 249 16.85 -31.60 -10.30
CA TYR A 249 16.91 -31.17 -11.69
C TYR A 249 15.91 -30.04 -11.91
N HIS A 250 16.30 -29.02 -12.70
CA HIS A 250 15.38 -28.00 -13.18
C HIS A 250 15.34 -28.03 -14.70
N SER A 251 14.21 -27.63 -15.29
CA SER A 251 14.09 -27.48 -16.72
C SER A 251 14.98 -26.31 -17.20
N LYS A 252 15.61 -26.44 -18.36
CA LYS A 252 16.37 -25.37 -19.00
C LYS A 252 15.54 -24.12 -19.26
N ASP A 253 14.23 -24.27 -19.39
CA ASP A 253 13.29 -23.20 -19.73
C ASP A 253 12.72 -22.50 -18.46
N GLU A 254 13.02 -23.02 -17.28
CA GLU A 254 12.58 -22.40 -16.01
C GLU A 254 13.68 -21.53 -15.42
N VAL A 255 13.27 -20.35 -14.90
CA VAL A 255 14.16 -19.48 -14.15
C VAL A 255 14.54 -20.15 -12.84
N LEU A 256 15.82 -20.38 -12.62
CA LEU A 256 16.34 -20.92 -11.37
C LEU A 256 15.90 -20.02 -10.21
N ARG A 257 15.21 -20.58 -9.25
CA ARG A 257 14.84 -19.85 -8.05
C ARG A 257 16.06 -19.72 -7.15
N ILE A 258 16.24 -18.51 -6.58
CA ILE A 258 17.39 -18.19 -5.72
C ILE A 258 17.47 -19.16 -4.54
N GLU A 259 16.33 -19.62 -4.04
CA GLU A 259 16.23 -20.58 -2.92
C GLU A 259 16.80 -21.99 -3.25
N LEU A 260 17.02 -22.30 -4.51
CA LEU A 260 17.64 -23.55 -4.96
C LEU A 260 19.17 -23.45 -5.09
N VAL A 261 19.72 -22.23 -5.05
CA VAL A 261 21.15 -21.99 -5.27
C VAL A 261 21.92 -21.97 -3.96
N TYR A 262 21.24 -21.85 -2.81
CA TYR A 262 21.84 -21.77 -1.49
C TYR A 262 21.41 -22.97 -0.61
#